data_07bfb3184c88b4864353c7ebe4d18020
#
_entry.id   07bfb3184c88b4864353c7ebe4d18020
#
_cell.length_a   1.000
_cell.length_b   1.000
_cell.length_c   1.000
_cell.angle_alpha   90.00
_cell.angle_beta   90.00
_cell.angle_gamma   90.00
#
_symmetry.space_group_name_H-M   'P 1'
#
loop_
_entity.id
_entity.type
_entity.pdbx_description
1 polymer ?
#
loop_
_entity_poly.entity_id
_entity_poly.type
_entity_poly.pdbx_seq_one_letter_code
_entity_poly.pdbx_strand_id
1 'polypeptide(L)' 'MELLTTSEAADYLRLGERKLYELVAEERIPCSKVTGKWLFPRHELDRW' A
#
# COMPACT_ATOMS: atom_id res chain seq x y z
N MET A 1 10.71 -7.64 -8.13
CA MET A 1 9.47 -6.94 -7.74
C MET A 1 9.75 -6.12 -6.50
N GLU A 2 9.37 -4.85 -6.53
CA GLU A 2 9.58 -3.97 -5.37
C GLU A 2 8.34 -3.95 -4.51
N LEU A 3 8.53 -4.20 -3.21
CA LEU A 3 7.43 -4.14 -2.24
C LEU A 3 7.66 -2.93 -1.33
N LEU A 4 6.65 -2.09 -1.23
CA LEU A 4 6.74 -0.88 -0.42
C LEU A 4 6.09 -1.11 0.94
N THR A 5 6.67 -0.49 1.97
CA THR A 5 6.02 -0.48 3.29
C THR A 5 4.84 0.48 3.25
N THR A 6 4.04 0.49 4.32
CA THR A 6 2.91 1.41 4.40
C THR A 6 3.38 2.86 4.25
N SER A 7 4.45 3.23 4.95
CA SER A 7 4.97 4.58 4.88
C SER A 7 5.46 4.93 3.46
N GLU A 8 6.18 4.00 2.85
CA GLU A 8 6.69 4.21 1.49
C GLU A 8 5.54 4.32 0.49
N ALA A 9 4.53 3.46 0.63
CA ALA A 9 3.39 3.49 -0.29
C ALA A 9 2.61 4.79 -0.15
N ALA A 10 2.43 5.27 1.08
CA ALA A 10 1.74 6.53 1.30
C ALA A 10 2.48 7.69 0.63
N ASP A 11 3.81 7.72 0.80
CA ASP A 11 4.63 8.74 0.13
C ASP A 11 4.53 8.63 -1.38
N TYR A 12 4.60 7.40 -1.89
CA TYR A 12 4.57 7.15 -3.32
C TYR A 12 3.27 7.65 -3.95
N LEU A 13 2.16 7.45 -3.25
CA LEU A 13 0.84 7.85 -3.73
C LEU A 13 0.47 9.25 -3.29
N ARG A 14 1.31 9.89 -2.49
CA ARG A 14 1.06 11.22 -1.91
C ARG A 14 -0.21 11.24 -1.08
N LEU A 15 -0.41 10.18 -0.32
CA LEU A 15 -1.53 10.06 0.60
C LEU A 15 -1.00 10.08 2.03
N GLY A 16 -1.87 10.45 2.97
CA GLY A 16 -1.55 10.24 4.37
C GLY A 16 -1.69 8.75 4.70
N GLU A 17 -0.95 8.29 5.70
CA GLU A 17 -1.03 6.88 6.09
C GLU A 17 -2.43 6.49 6.54
N ARG A 18 -3.13 7.42 7.18
CA ARG A 18 -4.50 7.16 7.61
C ARG A 18 -5.40 6.84 6.42
N LYS A 19 -5.27 7.61 5.35
CA LYS A 19 -6.06 7.37 4.15
C LYS A 19 -5.69 6.03 3.53
N LEU A 20 -4.40 5.72 3.55
CA LEU A 20 -3.94 4.45 3.01
C LEU A 20 -4.54 3.27 3.79
N TYR A 21 -4.56 3.36 5.12
CA TYR A 21 -5.17 2.31 5.93
C TYR A 21 -6.66 2.17 5.66
N GLU A 22 -7.34 3.27 5.38
CA GLU A 22 -8.75 3.21 5.01
C GLU A 22 -8.94 2.41 3.72
N LEU A 23 -8.07 2.66 2.74
CA LEU A 23 -8.15 1.94 1.46
C LEU A 23 -7.87 0.45 1.65
N VAL A 24 -6.92 0.12 2.52
CA VAL A 24 -6.61 -1.27 2.82
C VAL A 24 -7.81 -1.95 3.49
N ALA A 25 -8.43 -1.27 4.44
CA ALA A 25 -9.58 -1.84 5.15
C ALA A 25 -10.76 -2.07 4.21
N GLU A 26 -10.89 -1.24 3.19
CA GLU A 26 -11.96 -1.36 2.21
C GLU A 26 -11.61 -2.30 1.07
N GLU A 27 -10.40 -2.86 1.09
CA GLU A 27 -9.91 -3.75 0.05
C GLU A 27 -9.93 -3.09 -1.32
N ARG A 28 -9.56 -1.82 -1.37
CA ARG A 28 -9.60 -1.03 -2.59
C ARG A 28 -8.23 -0.73 -3.15
N ILE A 29 -7.19 -1.31 -2.59
CA ILE A 29 -5.81 -1.06 -3.00
C ILE A 29 -5.04 -2.38 -3.02
N PRO A 30 -4.18 -2.62 -4.02
CA PRO A 30 -3.40 -3.85 -4.04
C PRO A 30 -2.41 -3.88 -2.89
N CYS A 31 -2.47 -4.93 -2.09
CA CYS A 31 -1.57 -5.08 -0.95
C CYS A 31 -1.53 -6.56 -0.53
N SER A 32 -0.49 -6.90 0.23
CA SER A 32 -0.33 -8.23 0.79
C SER A 32 0.11 -8.09 2.24
N LYS A 33 -0.35 -8.99 3.09
CA LYS A 33 0.09 -9.00 4.47
C LYS A 33 1.09 -10.13 4.66
N VAL A 34 2.33 -9.76 4.96
CA VAL A 34 3.41 -10.72 5.11
C VAL A 34 4.01 -10.54 6.49
N THR A 35 4.05 -11.64 7.26
CA THR A 35 4.60 -11.62 8.63
C THR A 35 4.05 -10.49 9.48
N GLY A 36 2.75 -10.25 9.35
CA GLY A 36 2.08 -9.22 10.15
C GLY A 36 2.24 -7.79 9.65
N LYS A 37 2.89 -7.61 8.50
CA LYS A 37 3.09 -6.28 7.93
C LYS A 37 2.42 -6.16 6.58
N TRP A 38 1.83 -5.00 6.31
CA TRP A 38 1.27 -4.72 5.00
C TRP A 38 2.38 -4.30 4.06
N LEU A 39 2.40 -4.91 2.88
CA LEU A 39 3.35 -4.57 1.82
C LEU A 39 2.57 -4.30 0.55
N PHE A 40 3.09 -3.36 -0.25
CA PHE A 40 2.39 -2.87 -1.44
C PHE A 40 3.28 -3.04 -2.65
N PRO A 41 2.92 -3.93 -3.60
CA PRO A 41 3.73 -4.10 -4.82
C PRO A 41 3.68 -2.82 -5.65
N ARG A 42 4.85 -2.22 -5.87
CA ARG A 42 4.90 -0.94 -6.56
C ARG A 42 4.29 -1.00 -7.95
N HIS A 43 4.61 -2.06 -8.69
CA HIS A 43 4.09 -2.15 -10.06
C HIS A 43 2.56 -2.23 -10.10
N GLU A 44 1.95 -2.79 -9.07
CA GLU A 44 0.49 -2.83 -9.01
C GLU A 44 -0.08 -1.49 -8.60
N LEU A 45 0.64 -0.75 -7.77
CA LEU A 45 0.22 0.61 -7.44
C LEU A 45 0.26 1.51 -8.68
N ASP A 46 1.24 1.28 -9.54
CA ASP A 46 1.33 2.04 -10.79
C ASP A 46 0.13 1.82 -11.70
N ARG A 47 -0.45 0.62 -11.63
CA ARG A 47 -1.61 0.27 -12.45
C ARG A 47 -2.93 0.63 -11.77
N TRP A 48 -2.86 0.88 -10.50
CA TRP A 48 -4.03 1.18 -9.69
C TRP A 48 -4.42 2.64 -9.87
#